data_8faf439df10fdf57667f46eae990c3d2
#
_entry.id   8faf439df10fdf57667f46eae990c3d2
#
_cell.length_a   1.000
_cell.length_b   1.000
_cell.length_c   1.000
_cell.angle_alpha   90.00
_cell.angle_beta   90.00
_cell.angle_gamma   90.00
#
_symmetry.space_group_name_H-M   'P 1'
#
loop_
_entity.id
_entity.type
_entity.pdbx_description
1 polymer ?
#
loop_
_entity_poly.entity_id
_entity_poly.type
_entity_poly.pdbx_seq_one_letter_code
_entity_poly.pdbx_strand_id
1 'polypeptide(L)'
;MIDLIDSKLKELKDNFPKNPEFRTWMQQSDQWSWIYSILRIRGEKVHKTAVAKMIQGSLDEEITLHSYAMADNFRNVYQDMVSYISMSTDLELKMVCRWTKMLLRLDQDVPDSEIFRKNRNVVYEWDLIPEAEENVPEKFKELIKEYKLSGIDRKDPLRRAVRLHLEINRLYPFGEETTLISMAVLMFSLLELGYPLPQLSLDDREYNKMMAEYVEKGDTEYFKDVLEKSIYNRLDAVVNLAKQAVGS
;
A
#
# COMPACT_ATOMS: atom_id res chain seq x y z
N MET A 1 0.93 -20.77 1.07
CA MET A 1 1.86 -19.73 0.54
C MET A 1 2.64 -19.06 1.67
N ILE A 2 2.02 -18.75 2.80
CA ILE A 2 2.67 -17.99 3.90
C ILE A 2 3.96 -18.66 4.40
N ASP A 3 4.00 -19.96 4.61
CA ASP A 3 5.21 -20.67 5.07
C ASP A 3 6.39 -20.53 4.09
N LEU A 4 6.11 -20.43 2.79
CA LEU A 4 7.12 -20.18 1.77
C LEU A 4 7.63 -18.74 1.82
N ILE A 5 6.75 -17.78 2.06
CA ILE A 5 7.10 -16.37 2.25
C ILE A 5 8.00 -16.22 3.48
N ASP A 6 7.62 -16.82 4.62
CA ASP A 6 8.39 -16.78 5.86
C ASP A 6 9.77 -17.42 5.70
N SER A 7 9.84 -18.55 4.98
CA SER A 7 11.11 -19.19 4.65
C SER A 7 12.01 -18.29 3.82
N LYS A 8 11.45 -17.63 2.79
CA LYS A 8 12.20 -16.70 1.93
C LYS A 8 12.62 -15.43 2.67
N LEU A 9 11.76 -14.92 3.56
CA LEU A 9 12.10 -13.77 4.39
C LEU A 9 13.25 -14.07 5.35
N LYS A 10 13.25 -15.27 5.94
CA LYS A 10 14.37 -15.74 6.75
C LYS A 10 15.64 -15.87 5.92
N GLU A 11 15.55 -16.50 4.76
CA GLU A 11 16.67 -16.65 3.83
C GLU A 11 17.27 -15.29 3.43
N LEU A 12 16.42 -14.27 3.20
CA LEU A 12 16.87 -12.90 2.92
C LEU A 12 17.62 -12.30 4.12
N LYS A 13 17.09 -12.44 5.34
CA LYS A 13 17.72 -11.93 6.56
C LYS A 13 19.09 -12.56 6.78
N ASP A 14 19.20 -13.88 6.58
CA ASP A 14 20.43 -14.64 6.77
C ASP A 14 21.52 -14.29 5.72
N ASN A 15 21.11 -13.90 4.51
CA ASN A 15 21.99 -13.55 3.39
C ASN A 15 22.01 -12.06 3.05
N PHE A 16 21.49 -11.20 3.94
CA PHE A 16 21.39 -9.77 3.61
C PHE A 16 22.79 -9.14 3.50
N PRO A 17 23.13 -8.56 2.32
CA PRO A 17 24.45 -7.97 2.14
C PRO A 17 24.69 -6.81 3.10
N LYS A 18 25.90 -6.73 3.67
CA LYS A 18 26.31 -5.60 4.53
C LYS A 18 26.53 -4.32 3.75
N ASN A 19 26.55 -4.40 2.43
CA ASN A 19 26.75 -3.26 1.55
C ASN A 19 25.58 -2.25 1.64
N PRO A 20 25.83 -0.99 2.02
CA PRO A 20 24.80 0.06 2.06
C PRO A 20 24.11 0.31 0.73
N GLU A 21 24.83 0.15 -0.40
CA GLU A 21 24.29 0.34 -1.75
C GLU A 21 23.18 -0.66 -2.05
N PHE A 22 23.32 -1.92 -1.63
CA PHE A 22 22.28 -2.93 -1.80
C PHE A 22 21.00 -2.54 -1.05
N ARG A 23 21.14 -2.04 0.17
CA ARG A 23 19.99 -1.56 0.97
C ARG A 23 19.29 -0.39 0.29
N THR A 24 20.04 0.59 -0.17
CA THR A 24 19.51 1.76 -0.89
C THR A 24 18.80 1.34 -2.15
N TRP A 25 19.42 0.46 -2.95
CA TRP A 25 18.81 -0.10 -4.15
C TRP A 25 17.50 -0.83 -3.84
N MET A 26 17.48 -1.66 -2.80
CA MET A 26 16.27 -2.41 -2.42
C MET A 26 15.13 -1.45 -2.03
N GLN A 27 15.41 -0.44 -1.22
CA GLN A 27 14.42 0.56 -0.82
C GLN A 27 13.86 1.34 -2.02
N GLN A 28 14.72 1.78 -2.94
CA GLN A 28 14.28 2.46 -4.16
C GLN A 28 13.46 1.53 -5.05
N SER A 29 13.90 0.29 -5.20
CA SER A 29 13.20 -0.73 -5.98
C SER A 29 11.83 -1.07 -5.40
N ASP A 30 11.69 -1.11 -4.08
CA ASP A 30 10.41 -1.30 -3.40
C ASP A 30 9.47 -0.13 -3.65
N GLN A 31 9.96 1.10 -3.53
CA GLN A 31 9.16 2.30 -3.77
C GLN A 31 8.60 2.34 -5.20
N TRP A 32 9.46 2.18 -6.22
CA TRP A 32 8.97 2.25 -7.60
C TRP A 32 8.04 1.08 -7.95
N SER A 33 8.27 -0.12 -7.42
CA SER A 33 7.39 -1.27 -7.62
C SER A 33 5.99 -1.02 -7.07
N TRP A 34 5.92 -0.44 -5.89
CA TRP A 34 4.66 -0.12 -5.23
C TRP A 34 3.93 1.03 -5.92
N ILE A 35 4.62 2.12 -6.22
CA ILE A 35 4.06 3.28 -6.93
C ILE A 35 3.55 2.88 -8.31
N TYR A 36 4.30 2.06 -9.03
CA TYR A 36 3.86 1.51 -10.32
C TYR A 36 2.54 0.73 -10.19
N SER A 37 2.42 -0.10 -9.14
CA SER A 37 1.18 -0.84 -8.86
C SER A 37 -0.01 0.10 -8.62
N ILE A 38 0.19 1.15 -7.83
CA ILE A 38 -0.85 2.14 -7.53
C ILE A 38 -1.30 2.88 -8.80
N LEU A 39 -0.35 3.34 -9.61
CA LEU A 39 -0.65 4.03 -10.87
C LEU A 39 -1.48 3.13 -11.80
N ARG A 40 -1.11 1.86 -11.93
CA ARG A 40 -1.86 0.88 -12.73
C ARG A 40 -3.28 0.63 -12.20
N ILE A 41 -3.43 0.46 -10.89
CA ILE A 41 -4.73 0.27 -10.24
C ILE A 41 -5.63 1.50 -10.43
N ARG A 42 -5.05 2.68 -10.55
CA ARG A 42 -5.78 3.93 -10.85
C ARG A 42 -6.00 4.17 -12.35
N GLY A 43 -5.66 3.22 -13.21
CA GLY A 43 -5.87 3.32 -14.67
C GLY A 43 -4.84 4.17 -15.40
N GLU A 44 -3.76 4.59 -14.76
CA GLU A 44 -2.70 5.35 -15.39
C GLU A 44 -1.88 4.48 -16.35
N LYS A 45 -1.71 4.97 -17.57
CA LYS A 45 -0.93 4.31 -18.62
C LYS A 45 0.55 4.70 -18.50
N VAL A 46 1.27 4.04 -17.61
CA VAL A 46 2.68 4.32 -17.36
C VAL A 46 3.55 3.09 -17.60
N HIS A 47 4.76 3.30 -18.07
CA HIS A 47 5.77 2.26 -18.16
C HIS A 47 6.58 2.16 -16.87
N LYS A 48 6.96 0.94 -16.53
CA LYS A 48 7.74 0.63 -15.33
C LYS A 48 9.07 1.39 -15.25
N THR A 49 9.74 1.51 -16.40
CA THR A 49 11.00 2.25 -16.52
C THR A 49 10.84 3.74 -16.29
N ALA A 50 9.70 4.32 -16.71
CA ALA A 50 9.40 5.72 -16.48
C ALA A 50 9.18 6.02 -14.98
N VAL A 51 8.48 5.13 -14.26
CA VAL A 51 8.32 5.25 -12.80
C VAL A 51 9.66 5.11 -12.07
N ALA A 52 10.54 4.19 -12.51
CA ALA A 52 11.86 4.03 -11.91
C ALA A 52 12.73 5.29 -12.10
N LYS A 53 12.74 5.90 -13.28
CA LYS A 53 13.43 7.17 -13.55
C LYS A 53 12.89 8.32 -12.70
N MET A 54 11.57 8.39 -12.56
CA MET A 54 10.89 9.41 -11.77
C MET A 54 11.32 9.39 -10.30
N ILE A 55 11.44 8.22 -9.70
CA ILE A 55 11.93 8.08 -8.30
C ILE A 55 13.39 8.51 -8.16
N GLN A 56 14.18 8.37 -9.23
CA GLN A 56 15.54 8.86 -9.31
C GLN A 56 15.65 10.38 -9.58
N GLY A 57 14.51 11.07 -9.66
CA GLY A 57 14.44 12.52 -9.88
C GLY A 57 14.51 12.94 -11.35
N SER A 58 14.40 12.00 -12.29
CA SER A 58 14.38 12.28 -13.73
C SER A 58 12.94 12.39 -14.23
N LEU A 59 12.64 13.45 -14.99
CA LEU A 59 11.38 13.56 -15.71
C LEU A 59 11.41 12.64 -16.94
N ASP A 60 10.31 11.94 -17.15
CA ASP A 60 10.08 11.15 -18.36
C ASP A 60 8.88 11.76 -19.12
N GLU A 61 9.00 11.93 -20.43
CA GLU A 61 7.95 12.55 -21.25
C GLU A 61 6.63 11.75 -21.28
N GLU A 62 6.69 10.47 -20.93
CA GLU A 62 5.54 9.58 -20.88
C GLU A 62 4.70 9.72 -19.59
N ILE A 63 5.21 10.46 -18.57
CA ILE A 63 4.55 10.61 -17.27
C ILE A 63 3.84 11.96 -17.20
N THR A 64 2.55 11.91 -16.86
CA THR A 64 1.79 13.14 -16.61
C THR A 64 2.30 13.86 -15.35
N LEU A 65 2.13 15.17 -15.28
CA LEU A 65 2.44 15.95 -14.07
C LEU A 65 1.64 15.43 -12.86
N HIS A 66 0.42 14.94 -13.09
CA HIS A 66 -0.42 14.34 -12.04
C HIS A 66 0.22 13.06 -11.49
N SER A 67 0.61 12.11 -12.35
CA SER A 67 1.26 10.86 -11.94
C SER A 67 2.60 11.12 -11.26
N TYR A 68 3.37 12.11 -11.75
CA TYR A 68 4.60 12.54 -11.11
C TYR A 68 4.36 13.07 -9.69
N ALA A 69 3.38 13.96 -9.55
CA ALA A 69 3.01 14.54 -8.26
C ALA A 69 2.53 13.48 -7.26
N MET A 70 1.73 12.53 -7.72
CA MET A 70 1.26 11.39 -6.91
C MET A 70 2.44 10.54 -6.42
N ALA A 71 3.37 10.20 -7.30
CA ALA A 71 4.54 9.41 -6.95
C ALA A 71 5.48 10.12 -5.97
N ASP A 72 5.67 11.44 -6.13
CA ASP A 72 6.46 12.24 -5.20
C ASP A 72 5.82 12.29 -3.81
N ASN A 73 4.49 12.44 -3.74
CA ASN A 73 3.75 12.36 -2.49
C ASN A 73 3.90 10.98 -1.82
N PHE A 74 3.82 9.91 -2.59
CA PHE A 74 4.04 8.55 -2.06
C PHE A 74 5.47 8.34 -1.55
N ARG A 75 6.47 8.89 -2.22
CA ARG A 75 7.85 8.85 -1.74
C ARG A 75 8.00 9.52 -0.37
N ASN A 76 7.37 10.68 -0.19
CA ASN A 76 7.39 11.41 1.08
C ASN A 76 6.65 10.62 2.19
N VAL A 77 5.50 10.04 1.87
CA VAL A 77 4.74 9.18 2.79
C VAL A 77 5.55 7.93 3.17
N TYR A 78 6.23 7.30 2.22
CA TYR A 78 7.11 6.16 2.50
C TYR A 78 8.23 6.52 3.51
N GLN A 79 8.87 7.67 3.34
CA GLN A 79 9.90 8.12 4.27
C GLN A 79 9.36 8.36 5.69
N ASP A 80 8.17 8.96 5.79
CA ASP A 80 7.48 9.15 7.07
C ASP A 80 7.13 7.81 7.73
N MET A 81 6.63 6.83 6.96
CA MET A 81 6.33 5.47 7.42
C MET A 81 7.56 4.74 7.95
N VAL A 82 8.68 4.80 7.23
CA VAL A 82 9.95 4.18 7.66
C VAL A 82 10.40 4.75 9.01
N SER A 83 10.17 6.04 9.26
CA SER A 83 10.46 6.66 10.55
C SER A 83 9.61 6.05 11.68
N TYR A 84 8.30 5.89 11.47
CA TYR A 84 7.41 5.25 12.46
C TYR A 84 7.78 3.79 12.72
N ILE A 85 8.10 3.03 11.66
CA ILE A 85 8.53 1.63 11.78
C ILE A 85 9.83 1.52 12.56
N SER A 86 10.79 2.42 12.34
CA SER A 86 12.06 2.44 13.08
C SER A 86 11.86 2.69 14.57
N MET A 87 10.79 3.39 14.95
CA MET A 87 10.37 3.64 16.33
C MET A 87 9.44 2.53 16.89
N SER A 88 9.18 1.47 16.12
CA SER A 88 8.23 0.40 16.48
C SER A 88 6.84 0.92 16.86
N THR A 89 6.37 1.93 16.14
CA THR A 89 5.06 2.55 16.38
C THR A 89 3.98 1.79 15.62
N ASP A 90 2.97 1.29 16.33
CA ASP A 90 1.79 0.67 15.71
C ASP A 90 1.01 1.68 14.86
N LEU A 91 0.24 1.16 13.89
CA LEU A 91 -0.68 1.98 13.10
C LEU A 91 -1.69 2.74 13.98
N GLU A 92 -1.75 4.05 13.82
CA GLU A 92 -2.68 4.94 14.53
C GLU A 92 -3.44 5.84 13.57
N LEU A 93 -4.66 6.22 13.95
CA LEU A 93 -5.51 7.11 13.15
C LEU A 93 -4.79 8.41 12.74
N LYS A 94 -4.07 9.04 13.68
CA LYS A 94 -3.33 10.30 13.41
C LYS A 94 -2.28 10.14 12.30
N MET A 95 -1.67 8.95 12.17
CA MET A 95 -0.70 8.66 11.11
C MET A 95 -1.42 8.58 9.76
N VAL A 96 -2.55 7.88 9.70
CA VAL A 96 -3.33 7.78 8.46
C VAL A 96 -3.87 9.15 8.04
N CYS A 97 -4.36 9.97 8.98
CA CYS A 97 -4.79 11.35 8.70
C CYS A 97 -3.62 12.19 8.14
N ARG A 98 -2.43 12.08 8.74
CA ARG A 98 -1.22 12.77 8.28
C ARG A 98 -0.85 12.34 6.85
N TRP A 99 -0.80 11.02 6.56
CA TRP A 99 -0.50 10.51 5.22
C TRP A 99 -1.56 10.93 4.20
N THR A 100 -2.84 10.94 4.60
CA THR A 100 -3.93 11.44 3.76
C THR A 100 -3.66 12.89 3.35
N LYS A 101 -3.35 13.77 4.31
CA LYS A 101 -3.02 15.17 4.01
C LYS A 101 -1.81 15.29 3.08
N MET A 102 -0.76 14.50 3.30
CA MET A 102 0.43 14.47 2.43
C MET A 102 0.09 14.02 1.00
N LEU A 103 -0.69 12.94 0.85
CA LEU A 103 -1.11 12.41 -0.45
C LEU A 103 -2.00 13.39 -1.21
N LEU A 104 -2.92 14.05 -0.51
CA LEU A 104 -3.86 15.02 -1.08
C LEU A 104 -3.28 16.43 -1.19
N ARG A 105 -2.05 16.67 -0.76
CA ARG A 105 -1.39 17.98 -0.71
C ARG A 105 -2.17 19.02 0.09
N LEU A 106 -2.80 18.58 1.15
CA LEU A 106 -3.45 19.45 2.10
C LEU A 106 -2.42 19.98 3.11
N ASP A 107 -2.71 21.17 3.66
CA ASP A 107 -1.95 21.69 4.79
C ASP A 107 -2.09 20.75 6.00
N GLN A 108 -1.03 20.54 6.74
CA GLN A 108 -1.05 19.66 7.91
C GLN A 108 -1.92 20.22 9.04
N ASP A 109 -2.19 21.54 9.05
CA ASP A 109 -3.05 22.22 10.00
C ASP A 109 -4.55 22.08 9.68
N VAL A 110 -4.90 21.55 8.51
CA VAL A 110 -6.30 21.23 8.18
C VAL A 110 -6.84 20.23 9.22
N PRO A 111 -8.02 20.49 9.82
CA PRO A 111 -8.63 19.56 10.78
C PRO A 111 -8.83 18.17 10.17
N ASP A 112 -8.61 17.11 10.95
CA ASP A 112 -8.78 15.73 10.46
C ASP A 112 -10.22 15.43 10.00
N SER A 113 -11.22 16.16 10.51
CA SER A 113 -12.60 16.05 10.03
C SER A 113 -12.81 16.52 8.58
N GLU A 114 -11.91 17.36 8.06
CA GLU A 114 -12.02 17.93 6.72
C GLU A 114 -11.46 17.00 5.62
N ILE A 115 -10.70 15.98 5.97
CA ILE A 115 -10.16 15.02 4.98
C ILE A 115 -11.21 14.01 4.52
N PHE A 116 -12.28 13.80 5.28
CA PHE A 116 -13.34 12.86 4.94
C PHE A 116 -14.28 13.43 3.87
N ARG A 117 -14.81 12.55 3.03
CA ARG A 117 -15.82 12.95 2.02
C ARG A 117 -17.04 13.60 2.68
N LYS A 118 -17.61 14.55 1.96
CA LYS A 118 -18.81 15.29 2.39
C LYS A 118 -20.08 14.84 1.66
N ASN A 119 -19.95 13.86 0.73
CA ASN A 119 -21.04 13.39 -0.11
C ASN A 119 -21.12 11.85 -0.09
N ARG A 120 -22.33 11.33 -0.26
CA ARG A 120 -22.59 9.90 -0.40
C ARG A 120 -22.80 9.56 -1.86
N ASN A 121 -21.71 9.49 -2.63
CA ASN A 121 -21.77 9.09 -4.05
C ASN A 121 -21.74 7.57 -4.19
N VAL A 122 -22.57 7.04 -5.08
CA VAL A 122 -22.51 5.62 -5.47
C VAL A 122 -21.23 5.34 -6.22
N VAL A 123 -20.54 4.26 -5.87
CA VAL A 123 -19.36 3.77 -6.59
C VAL A 123 -19.82 2.69 -7.56
N TYR A 124 -20.10 3.11 -8.79
CA TYR A 124 -20.72 2.24 -9.80
C TYR A 124 -19.85 1.04 -10.18
N GLU A 125 -18.55 1.20 -10.20
CA GLU A 125 -17.59 0.15 -10.55
C GLU A 125 -17.63 -1.01 -9.55
N TRP A 126 -18.09 -0.77 -8.32
CA TRP A 126 -18.15 -1.76 -7.24
C TRP A 126 -19.58 -2.12 -6.82
N ASP A 127 -20.58 -1.52 -7.46
CA ASP A 127 -21.99 -1.59 -7.04
C ASP A 127 -22.16 -1.26 -5.53
N LEU A 128 -21.38 -0.29 -5.08
CA LEU A 128 -21.29 0.10 -3.66
C LEU A 128 -22.10 1.36 -3.40
N ILE A 129 -23.03 1.26 -2.44
CA ILE A 129 -23.64 2.43 -1.79
C ILE A 129 -22.85 2.65 -0.48
N PRO A 130 -21.96 3.65 -0.42
CA PRO A 130 -21.13 3.84 0.76
C PRO A 130 -21.94 4.22 2.00
N GLU A 131 -21.31 4.15 3.17
CA GLU A 131 -21.86 4.63 4.44
C GLU A 131 -22.33 6.10 4.34
N ALA A 132 -23.26 6.50 5.21
CA ALA A 132 -23.62 7.92 5.35
C ALA A 132 -22.41 8.75 5.81
N GLU A 133 -22.23 9.93 5.22
CA GLU A 133 -21.02 10.75 5.43
C GLU A 133 -20.79 11.16 6.87
N GLU A 134 -21.84 11.37 7.65
CA GLU A 134 -21.78 11.73 9.07
C GLU A 134 -21.19 10.61 9.94
N ASN A 135 -21.32 9.34 9.52
CA ASN A 135 -20.84 8.16 10.25
C ASN A 135 -19.38 7.80 9.89
N VAL A 136 -18.87 8.31 8.76
CA VAL A 136 -17.58 7.91 8.22
C VAL A 136 -16.41 8.13 9.18
N PRO A 137 -16.27 9.29 9.84
CA PRO A 137 -15.11 9.53 10.70
C PRO A 137 -15.04 8.54 11.87
N GLU A 138 -16.18 8.26 12.52
CA GLU A 138 -16.19 7.34 13.67
C GLU A 138 -15.98 5.90 13.22
N LYS A 139 -16.64 5.44 12.15
CA LYS A 139 -16.42 4.10 11.59
C LYS A 139 -14.98 3.88 11.11
N PHE A 140 -14.37 4.90 10.54
CA PHE A 140 -12.95 4.81 10.14
C PHE A 140 -12.03 4.69 11.35
N LYS A 141 -12.28 5.45 12.41
CA LYS A 141 -11.56 5.34 13.68
C LYS A 141 -11.71 3.96 14.31
N GLU A 142 -12.94 3.42 14.33
CA GLU A 142 -13.20 2.06 14.80
C GLU A 142 -12.43 1.02 13.99
N LEU A 143 -12.43 1.14 12.67
CA LEU A 143 -11.72 0.22 11.77
C LEU A 143 -10.20 0.19 12.05
N ILE A 144 -9.56 1.34 12.23
CA ILE A 144 -8.13 1.41 12.59
C ILE A 144 -7.89 0.82 13.99
N LYS A 145 -8.79 1.08 14.95
CA LYS A 145 -8.70 0.51 16.29
C LYS A 145 -8.86 -1.02 16.29
N GLU A 146 -9.80 -1.55 15.52
CA GLU A 146 -10.01 -2.99 15.38
C GLU A 146 -8.79 -3.67 14.75
N TYR A 147 -8.19 -3.07 13.73
CA TYR A 147 -6.96 -3.57 13.16
C TYR A 147 -5.86 -3.73 14.20
N LYS A 148 -5.70 -2.75 15.09
CA LYS A 148 -4.72 -2.80 16.19
C LYS A 148 -5.06 -3.89 17.22
N LEU A 149 -6.34 -4.05 17.57
CA LEU A 149 -6.81 -4.93 18.64
C LEU A 149 -7.11 -6.36 18.18
N SER A 150 -7.30 -6.59 16.87
CA SER A 150 -7.73 -7.88 16.37
C SER A 150 -6.70 -8.97 16.65
N GLY A 151 -6.94 -9.68 17.78
CA GLY A 151 -6.22 -10.91 18.10
C GLY A 151 -6.61 -12.09 17.21
N ILE A 152 -7.67 -11.94 16.41
CA ILE A 152 -8.29 -13.03 15.63
C ILE A 152 -7.35 -13.51 14.53
N ASP A 153 -6.67 -12.61 13.85
CA ASP A 153 -5.78 -12.93 12.73
C ASP A 153 -4.27 -12.83 13.08
N ARG A 154 -3.93 -13.00 14.36
CA ARG A 154 -2.50 -13.06 14.76
C ARG A 154 -1.74 -14.19 14.08
N LYS A 155 -2.45 -15.22 13.64
CA LYS A 155 -1.86 -16.36 12.90
C LYS A 155 -1.67 -16.06 11.40
N ASP A 156 -2.39 -15.07 10.87
CA ASP A 156 -2.31 -14.64 9.47
C ASP A 156 -2.31 -13.10 9.41
N PRO A 157 -1.16 -12.48 9.72
CA PRO A 157 -1.06 -11.01 9.73
C PRO A 157 -1.28 -10.39 8.35
N LEU A 158 -0.99 -11.14 7.28
CA LEU A 158 -1.21 -10.68 5.92
C LEU A 158 -2.70 -10.58 5.58
N ARG A 159 -3.51 -11.57 6.01
CA ARG A 159 -4.97 -11.51 5.89
C ARG A 159 -5.54 -10.28 6.61
N ARG A 160 -5.01 -9.97 7.79
CA ARG A 160 -5.41 -8.78 8.55
C ARG A 160 -5.13 -7.49 7.77
N ALA A 161 -3.96 -7.37 7.17
CA ALA A 161 -3.59 -6.21 6.34
C ALA A 161 -4.47 -6.10 5.09
N VAL A 162 -4.74 -7.22 4.42
CA VAL A 162 -5.67 -7.30 3.28
C VAL A 162 -7.07 -6.87 3.68
N ARG A 163 -7.59 -7.40 4.78
CA ARG A 163 -8.92 -7.03 5.26
C ARG A 163 -9.04 -5.55 5.58
N LEU A 164 -8.05 -4.97 6.24
CA LEU A 164 -8.04 -3.53 6.51
C LEU A 164 -8.11 -2.72 5.22
N HIS A 165 -7.28 -3.07 4.24
CA HIS A 165 -7.27 -2.40 2.93
C HIS A 165 -8.66 -2.47 2.25
N LEU A 166 -9.29 -3.64 2.21
CA LEU A 166 -10.59 -3.85 1.57
C LEU A 166 -11.73 -3.13 2.33
N GLU A 167 -11.71 -3.17 3.67
CA GLU A 167 -12.70 -2.46 4.49
C GLU A 167 -12.57 -0.94 4.39
N ILE A 168 -11.36 -0.38 4.27
CA ILE A 168 -11.18 1.04 3.97
C ILE A 168 -11.84 1.38 2.63
N ASN A 169 -11.63 0.56 1.59
CA ASN A 169 -12.27 0.81 0.29
C ASN A 169 -13.79 0.68 0.37
N ARG A 170 -14.33 -0.30 1.11
CA ARG A 170 -15.78 -0.46 1.31
C ARG A 170 -16.40 0.70 2.07
N LEU A 171 -15.74 1.22 3.10
CA LEU A 171 -16.18 2.41 3.83
C LEU A 171 -16.14 3.68 2.97
N TYR A 172 -15.23 3.71 1.99
CA TYR A 172 -15.04 4.82 1.05
C TYR A 172 -14.87 6.19 1.71
N PRO A 173 -13.95 6.33 2.68
CA PRO A 173 -13.92 7.51 3.56
C PRO A 173 -13.42 8.78 2.88
N PHE A 174 -12.62 8.67 1.81
CA PHE A 174 -11.93 9.79 1.15
C PHE A 174 -12.41 10.00 -0.30
N GLY A 175 -13.61 9.51 -0.64
CA GLY A 175 -14.13 9.59 -2.00
C GLY A 175 -13.23 8.86 -3.01
N GLU A 176 -13.02 9.44 -4.17
CA GLU A 176 -12.20 8.87 -5.26
C GLU A 176 -10.74 8.59 -4.85
N GLU A 177 -10.26 9.23 -3.80
CA GLU A 177 -8.90 9.03 -3.29
C GLU A 177 -8.78 7.89 -2.27
N THR A 178 -9.89 7.23 -1.96
CA THR A 178 -9.91 6.12 -0.98
C THR A 178 -8.93 5.01 -1.33
N THR A 179 -8.88 4.58 -2.58
CA THR A 179 -7.95 3.52 -3.03
C THR A 179 -6.49 3.95 -2.85
N LEU A 180 -6.16 5.20 -3.14
CA LEU A 180 -4.82 5.75 -2.94
C LEU A 180 -4.38 5.63 -1.47
N ILE A 181 -5.25 6.05 -0.56
CA ILE A 181 -4.97 6.07 0.88
C ILE A 181 -4.96 4.66 1.46
N SER A 182 -5.89 3.80 1.04
CA SER A 182 -5.90 2.39 1.47
C SER A 182 -4.65 1.62 1.03
N MET A 183 -4.11 1.93 -0.16
CA MET A 183 -2.83 1.40 -0.63
C MET A 183 -1.64 1.91 0.21
N ALA A 184 -1.69 3.15 0.70
CA ALA A 184 -0.69 3.64 1.64
C ALA A 184 -0.76 2.92 2.99
N VAL A 185 -1.95 2.66 3.52
CA VAL A 185 -2.14 1.88 4.75
C VAL A 185 -1.66 0.44 4.58
N LEU A 186 -1.95 -0.19 3.44
CA LEU A 186 -1.44 -1.53 3.12
C LEU A 186 0.10 -1.54 3.03
N MET A 187 0.70 -0.51 2.41
CA MET A 187 2.16 -0.33 2.37
C MET A 187 2.76 -0.33 3.77
N PHE A 188 2.22 0.47 4.69
CA PHE A 188 2.68 0.49 6.08
C PHE A 188 2.59 -0.89 6.73
N SER A 189 1.44 -1.58 6.57
CA SER A 189 1.24 -2.92 7.13
C SER A 189 2.26 -3.94 6.62
N LEU A 190 2.63 -3.88 5.33
CA LEU A 190 3.65 -4.76 4.76
C LEU A 190 5.05 -4.45 5.31
N LEU A 191 5.40 -3.17 5.42
CA LEU A 191 6.67 -2.73 5.97
C LEU A 191 6.79 -3.08 7.46
N GLU A 192 5.70 -2.92 8.25
CA GLU A 192 5.63 -3.32 9.66
C GLU A 192 5.88 -4.82 9.82
N LEU A 193 5.38 -5.64 8.91
CA LEU A 193 5.62 -7.09 8.87
C LEU A 193 7.02 -7.46 8.36
N GLY A 194 7.79 -6.50 7.90
CA GLY A 194 9.15 -6.68 7.38
C GLY A 194 9.18 -7.25 5.97
N TYR A 195 8.08 -7.19 5.22
CA TYR A 195 8.06 -7.60 3.82
C TYR A 195 8.58 -6.50 2.90
N PRO A 196 9.37 -6.84 1.87
CA PRO A 196 9.67 -5.90 0.81
C PRO A 196 8.39 -5.58 0.02
N LEU A 197 8.28 -4.36 -0.48
CA LEU A 197 7.09 -3.96 -1.23
C LEU A 197 7.08 -4.63 -2.60
N PRO A 198 6.04 -5.43 -2.90
CA PRO A 198 5.94 -6.12 -4.16
C PRO A 198 5.40 -5.20 -5.26
N GLN A 199 5.58 -5.59 -6.50
CA GLN A 199 4.76 -5.12 -7.59
C GLN A 199 3.51 -5.99 -7.67
N LEU A 200 2.32 -5.37 -7.53
CA LEU A 200 1.06 -6.08 -7.71
C LEU A 200 0.79 -6.31 -9.21
N SER A 201 0.33 -7.50 -9.56
CA SER A 201 -0.06 -7.85 -10.91
C SER A 201 -1.55 -7.60 -11.15
N LEU A 202 -2.01 -6.37 -10.80
CA LEU A 202 -3.37 -5.89 -11.02
C LEU A 202 -3.35 -4.59 -11.82
N ASP A 203 -4.33 -4.44 -12.70
CA ASP A 203 -4.69 -3.17 -13.31
C ASP A 203 -6.01 -2.64 -12.72
N ASP A 204 -6.51 -1.51 -13.24
CA ASP A 204 -7.74 -0.87 -12.78
C ASP A 204 -8.96 -1.78 -12.95
N ARG A 205 -9.06 -2.49 -14.07
CA ARG A 205 -10.17 -3.38 -14.37
C ARG A 205 -10.20 -4.60 -13.43
N GLU A 206 -9.05 -5.22 -13.23
CA GLU A 206 -8.91 -6.37 -12.34
C GLU A 206 -9.16 -5.98 -10.89
N TYR A 207 -8.65 -4.81 -10.47
CA TYR A 207 -8.86 -4.28 -9.13
C TYR A 207 -10.34 -3.94 -8.88
N ASN A 208 -11.00 -3.25 -9.81
CA ASN A 208 -12.42 -2.92 -9.68
C ASN A 208 -13.30 -4.18 -9.63
N LYS A 209 -13.00 -5.18 -10.46
CA LYS A 209 -13.70 -6.47 -10.40
C LYS A 209 -13.53 -7.15 -9.03
N MET A 210 -12.32 -7.19 -8.51
CA MET A 210 -12.02 -7.75 -7.19
C MET A 210 -12.77 -6.99 -6.08
N MET A 211 -12.82 -5.66 -6.14
CA MET A 211 -13.56 -4.84 -5.18
C MET A 211 -15.07 -5.08 -5.25
N ALA A 212 -15.65 -5.20 -6.44
CA ALA A 212 -17.07 -5.53 -6.60
C ALA A 212 -17.40 -6.91 -5.98
N GLU A 213 -16.57 -7.92 -6.22
CA GLU A 213 -16.72 -9.24 -5.61
C GLU A 213 -16.58 -9.19 -4.08
N TYR A 214 -15.66 -8.37 -3.56
CA TYR A 214 -15.52 -8.16 -2.12
C TYR A 214 -16.75 -7.48 -1.51
N VAL A 215 -17.27 -6.44 -2.14
CA VAL A 215 -18.48 -5.73 -1.68
C VAL A 215 -19.68 -6.67 -1.63
N GLU A 216 -19.84 -7.55 -2.62
CA GLU A 216 -20.94 -8.50 -2.72
C GLU A 216 -20.83 -9.67 -1.71
N LYS A 217 -19.62 -10.24 -1.58
CA LYS A 217 -19.43 -11.55 -0.90
C LYS A 217 -18.60 -11.46 0.39
N GLY A 218 -17.85 -10.38 0.59
CA GLY A 218 -16.91 -10.25 1.72
C GLY A 218 -15.67 -11.14 1.60
N ASP A 219 -15.39 -11.70 0.40
CA ASP A 219 -14.29 -12.62 0.19
C ASP A 219 -12.94 -11.87 0.03
N THR A 220 -11.98 -12.22 0.87
CA THR A 220 -10.64 -11.63 0.88
C THR A 220 -9.60 -12.47 0.14
N GLU A 221 -9.93 -13.72 -0.23
CA GLU A 221 -8.93 -14.71 -0.68
C GLU A 221 -8.28 -14.32 -1.99
N TYR A 222 -9.04 -13.79 -2.96
CA TYR A 222 -8.47 -13.41 -4.24
C TYR A 222 -7.36 -12.35 -4.10
N PHE A 223 -7.62 -11.26 -3.38
CA PHE A 223 -6.61 -10.21 -3.18
C PHE A 223 -5.44 -10.70 -2.33
N LYS A 224 -5.73 -11.52 -1.31
CA LYS A 224 -4.70 -12.16 -0.50
C LYS A 224 -3.76 -13.03 -1.34
N ASP A 225 -4.32 -13.85 -2.21
CA ASP A 225 -3.54 -14.73 -3.12
C ASP A 225 -2.65 -13.91 -4.07
N VAL A 226 -3.18 -12.83 -4.65
CA VAL A 226 -2.41 -11.91 -5.50
C VAL A 226 -1.25 -11.30 -4.71
N LEU A 227 -1.53 -10.82 -3.50
CA LEU A 227 -0.53 -10.20 -2.64
C LEU A 227 0.55 -11.20 -2.19
N GLU A 228 0.16 -12.39 -1.75
CA GLU A 228 1.10 -13.46 -1.36
C GLU A 228 2.03 -13.86 -2.52
N LYS A 229 1.48 -14.08 -3.71
CA LYS A 229 2.28 -14.39 -4.91
C LYS A 229 3.26 -13.25 -5.24
N SER A 230 2.79 -12.01 -5.15
CA SER A 230 3.60 -10.83 -5.44
C SER A 230 4.74 -10.67 -4.43
N ILE A 231 4.48 -10.86 -3.13
CA ILE A 231 5.49 -10.84 -2.06
C ILE A 231 6.51 -11.98 -2.28
N TYR A 232 6.04 -13.19 -2.54
CA TYR A 232 6.92 -14.34 -2.79
C TYR A 232 7.87 -14.08 -3.96
N ASN A 233 7.33 -13.62 -5.09
CA ASN A 233 8.14 -13.32 -6.29
C ASN A 233 9.16 -12.21 -6.00
N ARG A 234 8.77 -11.19 -5.23
CA ARG A 234 9.68 -10.12 -4.83
C ARG A 234 10.80 -10.63 -3.92
N LEU A 235 10.47 -11.43 -2.92
CA LEU A 235 11.44 -12.05 -2.01
C LEU A 235 12.41 -12.95 -2.77
N ASP A 236 11.91 -13.80 -3.66
CA ASP A 236 12.75 -14.70 -4.45
C ASP A 236 13.76 -13.92 -5.30
N ALA A 237 13.31 -12.86 -5.98
CA ALA A 237 14.20 -12.00 -6.77
C ALA A 237 15.27 -11.32 -5.90
N VAL A 238 14.88 -10.76 -4.73
CA VAL A 238 15.81 -10.06 -3.82
C VAL A 238 16.81 -11.03 -3.18
N VAL A 239 16.37 -12.22 -2.77
CA VAL A 239 17.26 -13.28 -2.23
C VAL A 239 18.32 -13.68 -3.25
N ASN A 240 17.92 -13.91 -4.50
CA ASN A 240 18.85 -14.29 -5.55
C ASN A 240 19.90 -13.20 -5.80
N LEU A 241 19.51 -11.93 -5.79
CA LEU A 241 20.44 -10.80 -5.93
C LEU A 241 21.34 -10.65 -4.70
N ALA A 242 20.79 -10.85 -3.49
CA ALA A 242 21.57 -10.79 -2.25
C ALA A 242 22.69 -11.85 -2.25
N LYS A 243 22.39 -13.08 -2.65
CA LYS A 243 23.39 -14.15 -2.78
C LYS A 243 24.51 -13.83 -3.79
N GLN A 244 24.15 -13.22 -4.92
CA GLN A 244 25.12 -12.78 -5.91
C GLN A 244 26.04 -11.68 -5.34
N ALA A 245 25.48 -10.73 -4.60
CA ALA A 245 26.23 -9.63 -4.00
C ALA A 245 27.16 -10.06 -2.85
N VAL A 246 26.89 -11.19 -2.20
CA VAL A 246 27.77 -11.76 -1.14
C VAL A 246 28.88 -12.62 -1.73
N GLY A 247 28.66 -13.22 -2.91
CA GLY A 247 29.64 -14.08 -3.59
C GLY A 247 30.62 -13.35 -4.52
N SER A 248 30.45 -12.04 -4.69
CA SER A 248 31.35 -11.15 -5.44
C SER A 248 32.21 -10.33 -4.49
#